data_352753c401f3c3c711736f724dca71c4
#
_entry.id   352753c401f3c3c711736f724dca71c4
#
_cell.length_a   1.000
_cell.length_b   1.000
_cell.length_c   1.000
_cell.angle_alpha   90.00
_cell.angle_beta   90.00
_cell.angle_gamma   90.00
#
_symmetry.space_group_name_H-M   'P 1'
#
loop_
_entity.id
_entity.type
_entity.pdbx_description
1 polymer ?
#
loop_
_entity_poly.entity_id
_entity_poly.type
_entity_poly.pdbx_seq_one_letter_code
_entity_poly.pdbx_strand_id
1 'polypeptide(L)'
;MTATIYELQKLRCGLCGQVFTAPPPAEAGEQKYDATAGSMIGLLKYGSGLPFNRLDGLQGDLDVPLPASTQWDIVEAVAGSLAPVLDELIRQAAQGEVLHNDDSVPSKGGRVPWESVPPG
;
A
#
# COMPACT_ATOMS: atom_id res chain seq x y z
N MET A 1 -9.10 9.36 -9.05
CA MET A 1 -9.53 8.45 -7.97
C MET A 1 -11.01 8.68 -7.76
N THR A 2 -11.83 7.64 -7.75
CA THR A 2 -13.28 7.73 -7.53
C THR A 2 -13.59 6.98 -6.24
N ALA A 3 -14.35 7.58 -5.34
CA ALA A 3 -14.85 6.92 -4.13
C ALA A 3 -16.37 6.79 -4.20
N THR A 4 -16.87 5.62 -3.84
CA THR A 4 -18.31 5.38 -3.70
C THR A 4 -18.60 5.11 -2.23
N ILE A 5 -19.52 5.89 -1.65
CA ILE A 5 -19.91 5.74 -0.25
C ILE A 5 -21.25 5.05 -0.18
N TYR A 6 -21.32 3.93 0.54
CA TYR A 6 -22.55 3.20 0.80
C TYR A 6 -22.97 3.43 2.25
N GLU A 7 -24.12 4.08 2.46
CA GLU A 7 -24.72 4.26 3.77
C GLU A 7 -25.65 3.09 4.10
N LEU A 8 -25.25 2.23 5.02
CA LEU A 8 -26.04 1.09 5.44
C LEU A 8 -26.98 1.48 6.60
N GLN A 9 -28.26 1.30 6.41
CA GLN A 9 -29.28 1.55 7.43
C GLN A 9 -29.10 0.61 8.62
N LYS A 10 -29.14 1.17 9.83
CA LYS A 10 -29.09 0.42 11.09
C LYS A 10 -30.37 0.66 11.89
N LEU A 11 -31.05 -0.40 12.25
CA LEU A 11 -32.24 -0.36 13.08
C LEU A 11 -31.96 -1.07 14.41
N ARG A 12 -32.36 -0.45 15.49
CA ARG A 12 -32.29 -1.05 16.85
C ARG A 12 -33.69 -1.44 17.31
N CYS A 13 -33.84 -2.70 17.71
CA CYS A 13 -35.08 -3.15 18.31
C CYS A 13 -35.34 -2.47 19.66
N GLY A 14 -36.47 -1.82 19.81
CA GLY A 14 -36.85 -1.15 21.07
C GLY A 14 -37.13 -2.09 22.25
N LEU A 15 -37.42 -3.38 21.98
CA LEU A 15 -37.74 -4.38 23.00
C LEU A 15 -36.52 -5.14 23.50
N CYS A 16 -35.63 -5.63 22.60
CA CYS A 16 -34.50 -6.48 22.97
C CYS A 16 -33.14 -5.79 22.78
N GLY A 17 -33.10 -4.57 22.22
CA GLY A 17 -31.86 -3.85 21.96
C GLY A 17 -31.02 -4.37 20.79
N GLN A 18 -31.44 -5.44 20.11
CA GLN A 18 -30.72 -6.02 19.00
C GLN A 18 -30.60 -5.03 17.84
N VAL A 19 -29.41 -4.97 17.22
CA VAL A 19 -29.15 -4.11 16.08
C VAL A 19 -29.17 -4.92 14.80
N PHE A 20 -29.95 -4.47 13.83
CA PHE A 20 -30.04 -5.00 12.48
C PHE A 20 -29.37 -4.02 11.54
N THR A 21 -28.39 -4.47 10.76
CA THR A 21 -27.74 -3.67 9.72
C THR A 21 -28.12 -4.22 8.36
N ALA A 22 -28.49 -3.35 7.43
CA ALA A 22 -28.77 -3.75 6.06
C ALA A 22 -27.50 -4.41 5.44
N PRO A 23 -27.64 -5.47 4.65
CA PRO A 23 -26.51 -6.06 3.95
C PRO A 23 -25.94 -5.05 2.93
N PRO A 24 -24.63 -5.09 2.66
CA PRO A 24 -24.05 -4.27 1.61
C PRO A 24 -24.65 -4.67 0.25
N PRO A 25 -24.82 -3.73 -0.69
CA PRO A 25 -25.25 -4.07 -2.04
C PRO A 25 -24.20 -4.93 -2.75
N ALA A 26 -24.61 -5.78 -3.68
CA ALA A 26 -23.72 -6.69 -4.40
C ALA A 26 -22.59 -5.95 -5.16
N GLU A 27 -22.82 -4.70 -5.51
CA GLU A 27 -21.88 -3.84 -6.21
C GLU A 27 -20.74 -3.32 -5.30
N ALA A 28 -20.91 -3.39 -3.98
CA ALA A 28 -19.93 -2.84 -3.03
C ALA A 28 -18.61 -3.62 -3.00
N GLY A 29 -18.58 -4.86 -3.53
CA GLY A 29 -17.39 -5.71 -3.51
C GLY A 29 -16.95 -6.08 -2.08
N GLU A 30 -16.05 -7.03 -1.97
CA GLU A 30 -15.49 -7.43 -0.66
C GLU A 30 -14.35 -6.51 -0.22
N GLN A 31 -13.64 -5.90 -1.16
CA GLN A 31 -12.48 -5.06 -0.89
C GLN A 31 -12.87 -3.59 -0.82
N LYS A 32 -12.50 -2.95 0.27
CA LYS A 32 -12.72 -1.51 0.48
C LYS A 32 -11.87 -0.64 -0.48
N TYR A 33 -10.70 -1.12 -0.87
CA TYR A 33 -9.78 -0.43 -1.77
C TYR A 33 -9.34 -1.39 -2.87
N ASP A 34 -9.32 -0.90 -4.10
CA ASP A 34 -8.89 -1.66 -5.27
C ASP A 34 -7.37 -1.51 -5.55
N ALA A 35 -6.89 -2.26 -6.53
CA ALA A 35 -5.48 -2.22 -6.92
C ALA A 35 -5.03 -0.83 -7.43
N THR A 36 -5.97 -0.02 -7.96
CA THR A 36 -5.66 1.33 -8.44
C THR A 36 -5.38 2.28 -7.27
N ALA A 37 -6.04 2.09 -6.12
CA ALA A 37 -5.74 2.83 -4.90
C ALA A 37 -4.32 2.55 -4.41
N GLY A 38 -3.91 1.28 -4.39
CA GLY A 38 -2.54 0.87 -4.02
C GLY A 38 -1.48 1.50 -4.93
N SER A 39 -1.70 1.44 -6.23
CA SER A 39 -0.79 2.04 -7.23
C SER A 39 -0.69 3.55 -7.06
N MET A 40 -1.80 4.24 -6.84
CA MET A 40 -1.82 5.69 -6.67
C MET A 40 -1.09 6.12 -5.40
N ILE A 41 -1.34 5.44 -4.27
CA ILE A 41 -0.66 5.72 -3.00
C ILE A 41 0.84 5.48 -3.15
N GLY A 42 1.24 4.36 -3.78
CA GLY A 42 2.63 4.03 -4.04
C GLY A 42 3.34 5.09 -4.88
N LEU A 43 2.72 5.54 -5.98
CA LEU A 43 3.28 6.59 -6.83
C LEU A 43 3.39 7.93 -6.10
N LEU A 44 2.38 8.34 -5.33
CA LEU A 44 2.43 9.58 -4.58
C LEU A 44 3.46 9.52 -3.44
N LYS A 45 3.56 8.40 -2.75
CA LYS A 45 4.52 8.22 -1.66
C LYS A 45 5.96 8.13 -2.14
N TYR A 46 6.24 7.25 -3.08
CA TYR A 46 7.61 6.92 -3.51
C TYR A 46 8.03 7.66 -4.78
N GLY A 47 7.12 7.92 -5.69
CA GLY A 47 7.42 8.67 -6.91
C GLY A 47 7.46 10.19 -6.70
N SER A 48 6.56 10.73 -5.87
CA SER A 48 6.47 12.17 -5.61
C SER A 48 6.99 12.61 -4.24
N GLY A 49 7.40 11.66 -3.38
CA GLY A 49 7.94 11.94 -2.06
C GLY A 49 6.92 12.47 -1.04
N LEU A 50 5.61 12.29 -1.28
CA LEU A 50 4.57 12.74 -0.35
C LEU A 50 4.47 11.81 0.86
N PRO A 51 4.66 12.29 2.10
CA PRO A 51 4.47 11.46 3.29
C PRO A 51 3.00 11.11 3.52
N PHE A 52 2.72 9.98 4.17
CA PHE A 52 1.36 9.47 4.38
C PHE A 52 0.45 10.45 5.12
N ASN A 53 0.96 11.22 6.06
CA ASN A 53 0.19 12.24 6.78
C ASN A 53 -0.28 13.39 5.87
N ARG A 54 0.51 13.73 4.85
CA ARG A 54 0.08 14.72 3.85
C ARG A 54 -0.92 14.15 2.86
N LEU A 55 -0.79 12.89 2.50
CA LEU A 55 -1.80 12.18 1.70
C LEU A 55 -3.12 12.05 2.46
N ASP A 56 -3.08 11.78 3.75
CA ASP A 56 -4.26 11.74 4.63
C ASP A 56 -5.00 13.10 4.63
N GLY A 57 -4.26 14.21 4.81
CA GLY A 57 -4.84 15.56 4.72
C GLY A 57 -5.45 15.84 3.35
N LEU A 58 -4.74 15.56 2.25
CA LEU A 58 -5.25 15.75 0.90
C LEU A 58 -6.52 14.93 0.63
N GLN A 59 -6.56 13.68 1.09
CA GLN A 59 -7.73 12.82 0.92
C GLN A 59 -8.91 13.30 1.79
N GLY A 60 -8.64 13.82 2.99
CA GLY A 60 -9.64 14.45 3.84
C GLY A 60 -10.29 15.66 3.16
N ASP A 61 -9.50 16.51 2.50
CA ASP A 61 -10.00 17.67 1.76
C ASP A 61 -10.86 17.28 0.53
N LEU A 62 -10.71 16.04 0.05
CA LEU A 62 -11.49 15.47 -1.05
C LEU A 62 -12.68 14.62 -0.57
N ASP A 63 -13.03 14.65 0.71
CA ASP A 63 -14.05 13.81 1.33
C ASP A 63 -13.84 12.29 1.12
N VAL A 64 -12.59 11.86 0.92
CA VAL A 64 -12.20 10.46 0.78
C VAL A 64 -11.34 10.06 1.97
N PRO A 65 -11.92 9.66 3.11
CA PRO A 65 -11.15 9.34 4.30
C PRO A 65 -10.23 8.14 4.06
N LEU A 66 -8.93 8.38 4.06
CA LEU A 66 -7.90 7.38 3.87
C LEU A 66 -6.79 7.59 4.92
N PRO A 67 -6.97 7.09 6.15
CA PRO A 67 -6.01 7.26 7.22
C PRO A 67 -4.61 6.76 6.87
N ALA A 68 -3.58 7.40 7.43
CA ALA A 68 -2.18 7.05 7.15
C ALA A 68 -1.84 5.58 7.46
N SER A 69 -2.44 4.98 8.50
CA SER A 69 -2.31 3.56 8.80
C SER A 69 -2.85 2.67 7.69
N THR A 70 -4.04 2.99 7.18
CA THR A 70 -4.66 2.24 6.07
C THR A 70 -3.83 2.37 4.79
N GLN A 71 -3.25 3.55 4.53
CA GLN A 71 -2.34 3.73 3.39
C GLN A 71 -1.11 2.82 3.51
N TRP A 72 -0.56 2.67 4.71
CA TRP A 72 0.55 1.76 4.97
C TRP A 72 0.17 0.31 4.67
N ASP A 73 -0.95 -0.16 5.21
CA ASP A 73 -1.43 -1.53 5.02
C ASP A 73 -1.63 -1.87 3.53
N ILE A 74 -2.19 -0.92 2.76
CA ILE A 74 -2.38 -1.07 1.32
C ILE A 74 -1.04 -1.18 0.59
N VAL A 75 -0.08 -0.32 0.91
CA VAL A 75 1.25 -0.31 0.27
C VAL A 75 2.03 -1.56 0.64
N GLU A 76 1.94 -2.03 1.89
CA GLU A 76 2.58 -3.28 2.33
C GLU A 76 2.04 -4.49 1.55
N ALA A 77 0.73 -4.56 1.35
CA ALA A 77 0.11 -5.62 0.55
C ALA A 77 0.58 -5.58 -0.92
N VAL A 78 0.69 -4.38 -1.52
CA VAL A 78 1.20 -4.20 -2.88
C VAL A 78 2.69 -4.57 -2.97
N ALA A 79 3.49 -4.19 -1.98
CA ALA A 79 4.92 -4.49 -1.93
C ALA A 79 5.19 -6.00 -2.01
N GLY A 80 4.38 -6.81 -1.32
CA GLY A 80 4.48 -8.27 -1.40
C GLY A 80 4.32 -8.81 -2.82
N SER A 81 3.48 -8.21 -3.64
CA SER A 81 3.30 -8.61 -5.05
C SER A 81 4.46 -8.18 -5.97
N LEU A 82 5.26 -7.18 -5.55
CA LEU A 82 6.39 -6.68 -6.32
C LEU A 82 7.70 -7.42 -6.02
N ALA A 83 7.78 -8.21 -4.95
CA ALA A 83 8.99 -8.91 -4.55
C ALA A 83 9.61 -9.77 -5.69
N PRO A 84 8.84 -10.58 -6.46
CA PRO A 84 9.42 -11.36 -7.56
C PRO A 84 10.04 -10.51 -8.67
N VAL A 85 9.49 -9.31 -8.91
CA VAL A 85 10.02 -8.37 -9.91
C VAL A 85 11.34 -7.78 -9.41
N LEU A 86 11.42 -7.44 -8.13
CA LEU A 86 12.64 -6.94 -7.52
C LEU A 86 13.76 -7.99 -7.57
N ASP A 87 13.46 -9.24 -7.23
CA ASP A 87 14.41 -10.35 -7.27
C ASP A 87 14.96 -10.55 -8.70
N GLU A 88 14.10 -10.48 -9.69
CA GLU A 88 14.51 -10.59 -11.10
C GLU A 88 15.38 -9.40 -11.53
N LEU A 89 15.06 -8.18 -11.11
CA LEU A 89 15.87 -6.99 -11.40
C LEU A 89 17.27 -7.11 -10.76
N ILE A 90 17.36 -7.58 -9.53
CA ILE A 90 18.63 -7.82 -8.83
C ILE A 90 19.44 -8.86 -9.58
N ARG A 91 18.81 -9.98 -10.00
CA ARG A 91 19.45 -11.04 -10.78
C ARG A 91 20.00 -10.52 -12.11
N GLN A 92 19.26 -9.68 -12.81
CA GLN A 92 19.71 -9.08 -14.09
C GLN A 92 20.82 -8.07 -13.88
N ALA A 93 20.72 -7.23 -12.84
CA ALA A 93 21.75 -6.25 -12.54
C ALA A 93 23.10 -6.92 -12.19
N ALA A 94 23.07 -8.07 -11.51
CA ALA A 94 24.27 -8.84 -11.17
C ALA A 94 25.00 -9.45 -12.41
N GLN A 95 24.35 -9.48 -13.56
CA GLN A 95 24.93 -9.97 -14.82
C GLN A 95 25.58 -8.85 -15.67
N GLY A 96 25.51 -7.61 -15.22
CA GLY A 96 26.09 -6.47 -15.91
C GLY A 96 27.64 -6.52 -15.90
N GLU A 97 28.27 -6.14 -17.02
CA GLU A 97 29.73 -6.08 -17.12
C GLU A 97 30.37 -5.02 -16.22
N VAL A 98 29.59 -3.99 -15.84
CA VAL A 98 30.03 -2.87 -14.99
C VAL A 98 28.98 -2.60 -13.94
N LEU A 99 29.36 -2.68 -12.67
CA LEU A 99 28.56 -2.27 -11.53
C LEU A 99 29.07 -0.94 -11.00
N HIS A 100 28.24 0.09 -11.04
CA HIS A 100 28.49 1.34 -10.35
C HIS A 100 27.89 1.27 -8.95
N ASN A 101 28.75 1.30 -7.95
CA ASN A 101 28.33 1.33 -6.54
C ASN A 101 28.54 2.75 -6.01
N ASP A 102 27.54 3.31 -5.34
CA ASP A 102 27.66 4.56 -4.63
C ASP A 102 28.13 4.25 -3.20
N ASP A 103 29.20 4.95 -2.74
CA ASP A 103 29.74 4.81 -1.39
C ASP A 103 28.84 5.48 -0.33
N SER A 104 27.53 5.19 -0.35
CA SER A 104 26.67 5.54 0.76
C SER A 104 27.05 4.66 1.96
N VAL A 105 27.63 5.31 2.97
CA VAL A 105 28.03 4.66 4.23
C VAL A 105 26.87 3.85 4.79
N PRO A 106 26.97 2.52 4.93
CA PRO A 106 25.89 1.74 5.48
C PRO A 106 25.61 2.22 6.90
N SER A 107 24.37 2.66 7.15
CA SER A 107 23.89 2.94 8.50
C SER A 107 24.12 1.69 9.34
N LYS A 108 24.83 1.84 10.46
CA LYS A 108 25.26 0.76 11.36
C LYS A 108 24.17 -0.31 11.52
N GLY A 109 24.39 -1.51 10.98
CA GLY A 109 23.66 -2.73 11.34
C GLY A 109 22.92 -3.48 10.24
N GLY A 110 22.90 -3.03 8.99
CA GLY A 110 22.24 -3.77 7.90
C GLY A 110 23.24 -4.63 7.11
N ARG A 111 23.05 -5.95 7.06
CA ARG A 111 23.72 -6.79 6.06
C ARG A 111 23.22 -6.36 4.67
N VAL A 112 24.15 -6.06 3.78
CA VAL A 112 23.83 -5.80 2.38
C VAL A 112 23.45 -7.14 1.70
N PRO A 113 22.28 -7.26 1.09
CA PRO A 113 21.78 -8.54 0.57
C PRO A 113 22.69 -9.21 -0.49
N TRP A 114 23.61 -8.46 -1.09
CA TRP A 114 24.48 -8.97 -2.17
C TRP A 114 25.74 -9.73 -1.68
N GLU A 115 26.08 -9.66 -0.38
CA GLU A 115 27.21 -10.42 0.17
C GLU A 115 26.98 -11.94 0.24
N SER A 116 25.77 -12.41 -0.03
CA SER A 116 25.39 -13.82 0.05
C SER A 116 25.30 -14.53 -1.30
N VAL A 117 25.73 -13.90 -2.42
CA VAL A 117 25.74 -14.56 -3.73
C VAL A 117 27.08 -15.27 -3.90
N PRO A 118 27.15 -16.62 -3.88
CA PRO A 118 28.39 -17.34 -4.16
C PRO A 118 28.79 -17.12 -5.63
N PRO A 119 30.08 -17.01 -5.93
CA PRO A 119 30.56 -16.95 -7.30
C PRO A 119 30.20 -18.26 -8.02
N GLY A 120 29.48 -18.12 -9.15
CA GLY A 120 29.17 -19.23 -10.05
C GLY A 120 30.39 -19.77 -10.80
#